data_dd6d8b15c8884702fd6b3b877a50b106
#
_entry.id   dd6d8b15c8884702fd6b3b877a50b106
#
_cell.length_a   1.000
_cell.length_b   1.000
_cell.length_c   1.000
_cell.angle_alpha   90.00
_cell.angle_beta   90.00
_cell.angle_gamma   90.00
#
_symmetry.space_group_name_H-M   'P 1'
#
loop_
_entity.id
_entity.type
_entity.pdbx_description
1 polymer ?
#
loop_
_entity_poly.entity_id
_entity_poly.type
_entity_poly.pdbx_seq_one_letter_code
_entity_poly.pdbx_strand_id
1 'polypeptide(L)'
;LELVRDAWWQRGNFHAAQRPAVRESIKQRLEGRKDIDLIIAMGTWAGQDMAGLGAPVPTIVASTSDAVGARITRSAQDSGLDNLHARVQPERYQRQVCLFHEIVPFKRLGLVYEDSPEGRTYSAVEAVEQVAREQGFKVLSCNAPSNGIAPEVATRNALECYARLAPQIDAAYVTVHRGVTPTSIDTVAEILRQARVPSFSMLGSEGGKHGLLLCLA
;
A
#
# COMPACT_ATOMS: atom_id res chain seq x y z
N LEU A 1 -6.28 -26.16 11.63
CA LEU A 1 -7.04 -24.97 11.18
C LEU A 1 -8.01 -25.41 10.11
N GLU A 2 -9.29 -25.21 10.34
CA GLU A 2 -10.34 -25.43 9.35
C GLU A 2 -10.88 -24.09 8.88
N LEU A 3 -11.05 -23.92 7.56
CA LEU A 3 -11.62 -22.71 6.99
C LEU A 3 -13.16 -22.85 6.95
N VAL A 4 -13.84 -21.92 7.60
CA VAL A 4 -15.31 -21.86 7.59
C VAL A 4 -15.76 -21.37 6.22
N ARG A 5 -16.34 -22.26 5.39
CA ARG A 5 -16.61 -22.02 3.97
C ARG A 5 -17.57 -20.86 3.69
N ASP A 6 -18.52 -20.59 4.57
CA ASP A 6 -19.51 -19.50 4.47
C ASP A 6 -19.09 -18.23 5.21
N ALA A 7 -17.84 -18.13 5.64
CA ALA A 7 -17.25 -16.98 6.31
C ALA A 7 -16.09 -16.37 5.50
N TRP A 8 -16.26 -16.31 4.20
CA TRP A 8 -15.34 -15.66 3.28
C TRP A 8 -15.96 -14.39 2.69
N TRP A 9 -15.35 -13.25 2.96
CA TRP A 9 -15.78 -11.95 2.43
C TRP A 9 -14.71 -11.37 1.52
N GLN A 10 -15.03 -11.30 0.24
CA GLN A 10 -14.21 -10.59 -0.71
C GLN A 10 -14.65 -9.12 -0.75
N ARG A 11 -13.72 -8.23 -0.48
CA ARG A 11 -14.01 -6.80 -0.56
C ARG A 11 -13.93 -6.30 -1.98
N GLY A 12 -15.05 -6.45 -2.65
CA GLY A 12 -15.50 -5.87 -3.89
C GLY A 12 -14.52 -5.01 -4.67
N ASN A 13 -13.45 -5.58 -5.19
CA ASN A 13 -12.53 -4.89 -6.12
C ASN A 13 -12.18 -3.44 -5.76
N PHE A 14 -12.05 -3.14 -4.45
CA PHE A 14 -11.77 -1.80 -3.93
C PHE A 14 -12.85 -0.74 -4.23
N HIS A 15 -14.09 -1.12 -4.45
CA HIS A 15 -15.19 -0.17 -4.54
C HIS A 15 -15.63 0.28 -3.15
N ALA A 16 -15.28 1.51 -2.78
CA ALA A 16 -15.60 2.10 -1.48
C ALA A 16 -17.11 2.06 -1.15
N ALA A 17 -17.96 2.22 -2.15
CA ALA A 17 -19.41 2.16 -2.00
C ALA A 17 -19.95 0.81 -1.48
N GLN A 18 -19.25 -0.30 -1.73
CA GLN A 18 -19.65 -1.63 -1.26
C GLN A 18 -19.17 -1.95 0.15
N ARG A 19 -18.20 -1.20 0.66
CA ARG A 19 -17.57 -1.45 1.96
C ARG A 19 -18.55 -1.48 3.15
N PRO A 20 -19.51 -0.54 3.28
CA PRO A 20 -20.47 -0.57 4.38
C PRO A 20 -21.34 -1.84 4.40
N ALA A 21 -21.81 -2.29 3.24
CA ALA A 21 -22.63 -3.49 3.14
C ALA A 21 -21.86 -4.77 3.53
N VAL A 22 -20.61 -4.89 3.11
CA VAL A 22 -19.75 -6.01 3.50
C VAL A 22 -19.47 -5.98 5.00
N ARG A 23 -19.18 -4.82 5.57
CA ARG A 23 -18.96 -4.68 7.02
C ARG A 23 -20.19 -5.10 7.82
N GLU A 24 -21.38 -4.69 7.40
CA GLU A 24 -22.64 -5.08 8.06
C GLU A 24 -22.88 -6.59 7.94
N SER A 25 -22.62 -7.18 6.78
CA SER A 25 -22.71 -8.65 6.59
C SER A 25 -21.77 -9.42 7.53
N ILE A 26 -20.54 -8.95 7.71
CA ILE A 26 -19.59 -9.55 8.66
C ILE A 26 -20.15 -9.47 10.08
N LYS A 27 -20.63 -8.28 10.50
CA LYS A 27 -21.19 -8.07 11.82
C LYS A 27 -22.34 -9.02 12.09
N GLN A 28 -23.34 -9.09 11.22
CA GLN A 28 -24.50 -9.97 11.34
C GLN A 28 -24.09 -11.45 11.41
N ARG A 29 -23.10 -11.87 10.61
CA ARG A 29 -22.60 -13.25 10.62
C ARG A 29 -21.94 -13.60 11.97
N LEU A 30 -21.16 -12.69 12.55
CA LEU A 30 -20.47 -12.90 13.82
C LEU A 30 -21.44 -12.86 15.02
N GLU A 31 -22.49 -12.07 14.94
CA GLU A 31 -23.54 -12.03 15.97
C GLU A 31 -24.48 -13.24 15.91
N GLY A 32 -24.77 -13.71 14.70
CA GLY A 32 -25.74 -14.80 14.46
C GLY A 32 -25.20 -16.21 14.75
N ARG A 33 -23.91 -16.44 14.63
CA ARG A 33 -23.28 -17.77 14.84
C ARG A 33 -21.91 -17.62 15.50
N LYS A 34 -21.67 -18.48 16.51
CA LYS A 34 -20.41 -18.49 17.27
C LYS A 34 -19.53 -19.69 16.88
N ASP A 35 -19.27 -19.85 15.59
CA ASP A 35 -18.49 -20.94 15.02
C ASP A 35 -17.19 -20.49 14.35
N ILE A 36 -16.78 -19.24 14.63
CA ILE A 36 -15.53 -18.66 14.15
C ILE A 36 -14.66 -18.35 15.36
N ASP A 37 -13.53 -19.02 15.48
CA ASP A 37 -12.57 -18.85 16.56
C ASP A 37 -11.48 -17.82 16.24
N LEU A 38 -11.20 -17.59 14.94
CA LEU A 38 -10.15 -16.69 14.47
C LEU A 38 -10.53 -16.07 13.13
N ILE A 39 -10.28 -14.78 12.99
CA ILE A 39 -10.41 -14.05 11.73
C ILE A 39 -9.04 -13.67 11.19
N ILE A 40 -8.81 -13.91 9.90
CA ILE A 40 -7.66 -13.38 9.17
C ILE A 40 -8.14 -12.25 8.27
N ALA A 41 -7.83 -11.02 8.63
CA ALA A 41 -8.18 -9.81 7.90
C ALA A 41 -7.03 -9.42 6.96
N MET A 42 -7.22 -9.65 5.65
CA MET A 42 -6.19 -9.39 4.65
C MET A 42 -6.33 -7.99 4.06
N GLY A 43 -5.31 -7.15 4.28
CA GLY A 43 -5.23 -5.79 3.74
C GLY A 43 -5.81 -4.71 4.66
N THR A 44 -5.53 -3.45 4.29
CA THR A 44 -5.82 -2.28 5.12
C THR A 44 -7.32 -2.11 5.42
N TRP A 45 -8.19 -2.23 4.42
CA TRP A 45 -9.63 -2.08 4.63
C TRP A 45 -10.22 -3.17 5.52
N ALA A 46 -9.78 -4.42 5.33
CA ALA A 46 -10.22 -5.53 6.17
C ALA A 46 -9.81 -5.31 7.64
N GLY A 47 -8.57 -4.87 7.86
CA GLY A 47 -8.08 -4.52 9.19
C GLY A 47 -8.85 -3.36 9.84
N GLN A 48 -9.09 -2.28 9.09
CA GLN A 48 -9.86 -1.14 9.56
C GLN A 48 -11.29 -1.51 9.95
N ASP A 49 -11.95 -2.38 9.18
CA ASP A 49 -13.31 -2.76 9.48
C ASP A 49 -13.39 -3.68 10.70
N MET A 50 -12.43 -4.59 10.87
CA MET A 50 -12.37 -5.43 12.06
C MET A 50 -12.05 -4.59 13.32
N ALA A 51 -11.12 -3.64 13.22
CA ALA A 51 -10.86 -2.68 14.29
C ALA A 51 -12.10 -1.84 14.61
N GLY A 52 -12.81 -1.33 13.59
CA GLY A 52 -14.04 -0.56 13.75
C GLY A 52 -15.24 -1.34 14.28
N LEU A 53 -15.22 -2.68 14.20
CA LEU A 53 -16.18 -3.58 14.85
C LEU A 53 -15.75 -3.96 16.29
N GLY A 54 -14.60 -3.47 16.76
CA GLY A 54 -14.07 -3.80 18.08
C GLY A 54 -13.47 -5.21 18.19
N ALA A 55 -13.16 -5.85 17.04
CA ALA A 55 -12.61 -7.21 16.95
C ALA A 55 -13.34 -8.20 17.89
N PRO A 56 -14.62 -8.52 17.65
CA PRO A 56 -15.44 -9.34 18.55
C PRO A 56 -14.95 -10.80 18.64
N VAL A 57 -14.08 -11.21 17.72
CA VAL A 57 -13.40 -12.51 17.64
C VAL A 57 -11.91 -12.25 17.48
N PRO A 58 -11.02 -13.09 18.04
CA PRO A 58 -9.58 -12.97 17.79
C PRO A 58 -9.27 -12.74 16.31
N THR A 59 -8.55 -11.66 16.01
CA THR A 59 -8.35 -11.18 14.64
C THR A 59 -6.87 -10.93 14.39
N ILE A 60 -6.33 -11.52 13.33
CA ILE A 60 -5.00 -11.24 12.80
C ILE A 60 -5.14 -10.39 11.55
N VAL A 61 -4.58 -9.19 11.55
CA VAL A 61 -4.51 -8.32 10.38
C VAL A 61 -3.18 -8.53 9.67
N ALA A 62 -3.24 -8.93 8.41
CA ALA A 62 -2.09 -9.18 7.56
C ALA A 62 -2.14 -8.36 6.28
N SER A 63 -1.00 -8.24 5.58
CA SER A 63 -0.88 -7.52 4.29
C SER A 63 -1.34 -6.06 4.34
N THR A 64 -1.16 -5.38 5.47
CA THR A 64 -1.35 -3.92 5.56
C THR A 64 -0.02 -3.20 5.39
N SER A 65 -0.03 -2.09 4.67
CA SER A 65 1.16 -1.28 4.45
C SER A 65 1.61 -0.56 5.72
N ASP A 66 0.66 0.05 6.43
CA ASP A 66 0.88 0.76 7.68
C ASP A 66 -0.37 0.62 8.57
N ALA A 67 -0.28 -0.25 9.57
CA ALA A 67 -1.40 -0.50 10.47
C ALA A 67 -1.65 0.66 11.45
N VAL A 68 -0.61 1.41 11.81
CA VAL A 68 -0.71 2.56 12.71
C VAL A 68 -1.29 3.78 11.97
N GLY A 69 -0.71 4.14 10.83
CA GLY A 69 -1.20 5.24 10.00
C GLY A 69 -2.62 5.00 9.48
N ALA A 70 -2.97 3.74 9.19
CA ALA A 70 -4.32 3.33 8.83
C ALA A 70 -5.30 3.26 10.02
N ARG A 71 -4.85 3.56 11.24
CA ARG A 71 -5.65 3.51 12.47
C ARG A 71 -6.28 2.13 12.75
N ILE A 72 -5.58 1.08 12.39
CA ILE A 72 -5.93 -0.31 12.72
C ILE A 72 -5.42 -0.65 14.11
N THR A 73 -4.22 -0.16 14.44
CA THR A 73 -3.60 -0.27 15.76
C THR A 73 -3.28 1.12 16.31
N ARG A 74 -3.20 1.24 17.64
CA ARG A 74 -2.84 2.49 18.31
C ARG A 74 -1.34 2.80 18.15
N SER A 75 -0.52 1.78 18.26
CA SER A 75 0.94 1.86 18.12
C SER A 75 1.52 0.55 17.60
N ALA A 76 2.85 0.49 17.48
CA ALA A 76 3.55 -0.75 17.12
C ALA A 76 3.49 -1.82 18.23
N GLN A 77 3.30 -1.41 19.49
CA GLN A 77 3.31 -2.28 20.66
C GLN A 77 1.91 -2.57 21.21
N ASP A 78 0.93 -1.74 20.85
CA ASP A 78 -0.44 -1.82 21.38
C ASP A 78 -1.46 -1.59 20.26
N SER A 79 -2.29 -2.59 20.02
CA SER A 79 -3.40 -2.45 19.06
C SER A 79 -4.52 -1.55 19.59
N GLY A 80 -4.66 -1.41 20.90
CA GLY A 80 -5.79 -0.77 21.56
C GLY A 80 -7.05 -1.63 21.62
N LEU A 81 -6.97 -2.92 21.21
CA LEU A 81 -8.05 -3.90 21.22
C LEU A 81 -7.48 -5.26 21.64
N ASP A 82 -8.08 -5.91 22.64
CA ASP A 82 -7.58 -7.16 23.23
C ASP A 82 -7.53 -8.32 22.24
N ASN A 83 -8.47 -8.35 21.29
CA ASN A 83 -8.64 -9.42 20.32
C ASN A 83 -8.08 -9.07 18.93
N LEU A 84 -7.27 -8.02 18.78
CA LEU A 84 -6.72 -7.64 17.50
C LEU A 84 -5.20 -7.59 17.53
N HIS A 85 -4.58 -8.34 16.61
CA HIS A 85 -3.15 -8.26 16.33
C HIS A 85 -2.93 -7.87 14.88
N ALA A 86 -2.05 -6.91 14.63
CA ALA A 86 -1.58 -6.57 13.29
C ALA A 86 -0.05 -6.62 13.22
N ARG A 87 0.48 -7.12 12.11
CA ARG A 87 1.91 -7.02 11.85
C ARG A 87 2.29 -5.57 11.61
N VAL A 88 3.09 -5.00 12.48
CA VAL A 88 3.62 -3.64 12.37
C VAL A 88 5.14 -3.71 12.18
N GLN A 89 5.65 -2.97 11.22
CA GLN A 89 7.09 -2.80 10.99
C GLN A 89 7.41 -1.30 11.03
N PRO A 90 7.67 -0.75 12.22
CA PRO A 90 8.01 0.66 12.37
C PRO A 90 9.21 1.03 11.49
N GLU A 91 9.17 2.23 10.92
CA GLU A 91 10.27 2.79 10.12
C GLU A 91 10.69 1.97 8.89
N ARG A 92 9.91 0.95 8.51
CA ARG A 92 10.24 0.11 7.34
C ARG A 92 10.49 0.94 6.10
N TYR A 93 9.56 1.84 5.80
CA TYR A 93 9.63 2.65 4.59
C TYR A 93 10.71 3.72 4.68
N GLN A 94 10.91 4.33 5.85
CA GLN A 94 12.01 5.25 6.08
C GLN A 94 13.35 4.57 5.80
N ARG A 95 13.57 3.39 6.39
CA ARG A 95 14.80 2.61 6.18
C ARG A 95 15.02 2.23 4.71
N GLN A 96 13.95 1.87 4.00
CA GLN A 96 14.04 1.54 2.57
C GLN A 96 14.44 2.77 1.73
N VAL A 97 13.86 3.93 1.99
CA VAL A 97 14.19 5.17 1.27
C VAL A 97 15.59 5.66 1.61
N CYS A 98 15.99 5.59 2.89
CA CYS A 98 17.37 5.90 3.30
C CYS A 98 18.38 5.02 2.57
N LEU A 99 18.18 3.70 2.57
CA LEU A 99 19.06 2.77 1.89
C LEU A 99 19.14 3.07 0.38
N PHE A 100 18.03 3.39 -0.25
CA PHE A 100 18.05 3.75 -1.67
C PHE A 100 18.83 5.03 -1.92
N HIS A 101 18.69 6.04 -1.06
CA HIS A 101 19.45 7.29 -1.16
C HIS A 101 20.96 7.11 -0.91
N GLU A 102 21.33 6.18 -0.04
CA GLU A 102 22.73 5.81 0.19
C GLU A 102 23.36 5.12 -1.03
N ILE A 103 22.62 4.22 -1.69
CA ILE A 103 23.07 3.49 -2.88
C ILE A 103 23.10 4.39 -4.12
N VAL A 104 22.05 5.19 -4.28
CA VAL A 104 21.85 6.08 -5.42
C VAL A 104 21.63 7.49 -4.89
N PRO A 105 22.69 8.31 -4.75
CA PRO A 105 22.54 9.69 -4.32
C PRO A 105 21.71 10.48 -5.34
N PHE A 106 20.56 10.97 -4.92
CA PHE A 106 19.66 11.78 -5.73
C PHE A 106 19.25 13.06 -5.00
N LYS A 107 18.88 14.08 -5.77
CA LYS A 107 18.36 15.35 -5.25
C LYS A 107 16.85 15.49 -5.45
N ARG A 108 16.30 14.77 -6.40
CA ARG A 108 14.86 14.81 -6.77
C ARG A 108 14.33 13.39 -6.91
N LEU A 109 13.50 12.97 -5.97
CA LEU A 109 12.83 11.67 -5.97
C LEU A 109 11.44 11.81 -6.58
N GLY A 110 11.13 11.01 -7.58
CA GLY A 110 9.79 10.93 -8.16
C GLY A 110 8.90 9.95 -7.41
N LEU A 111 7.65 10.36 -7.17
CA LEU A 111 6.65 9.57 -6.46
C LEU A 111 5.30 9.67 -7.18
N VAL A 112 4.79 8.53 -7.66
CA VAL A 112 3.45 8.42 -8.26
C VAL A 112 2.53 7.75 -7.27
N TYR A 113 1.43 8.42 -6.92
CA TYR A 113 0.43 7.88 -6.00
C TYR A 113 -0.94 8.52 -6.23
N GLU A 114 -1.98 7.92 -5.67
CA GLU A 114 -3.29 8.54 -5.58
C GLU A 114 -3.35 9.46 -4.36
N ASP A 115 -3.69 10.73 -4.55
CA ASP A 115 -3.79 11.70 -3.46
C ASP A 115 -5.13 11.55 -2.70
N SER A 116 -5.23 10.45 -2.00
CA SER A 116 -6.28 10.10 -1.03
C SER A 116 -5.62 9.60 0.26
N PRO A 117 -6.31 9.59 1.41
CA PRO A 117 -5.74 9.06 2.65
C PRO A 117 -5.19 7.64 2.51
N GLU A 118 -5.93 6.78 1.81
CA GLU A 118 -5.53 5.41 1.54
C GLU A 118 -4.34 5.33 0.58
N GLY A 119 -4.37 6.10 -0.53
CA GLY A 119 -3.29 6.14 -1.52
C GLY A 119 -1.99 6.64 -0.93
N ARG A 120 -2.02 7.66 -0.09
CA ARG A 120 -0.86 8.15 0.66
C ARG A 120 -0.28 7.08 1.58
N THR A 121 -1.14 6.35 2.30
CA THR A 121 -0.73 5.24 3.17
C THR A 121 -0.10 4.10 2.38
N TYR A 122 -0.70 3.68 1.27
CA TYR A 122 -0.16 2.59 0.43
C TYR A 122 1.19 2.94 -0.20
N SER A 123 1.38 4.21 -0.50
CA SER A 123 2.61 4.73 -1.11
C SER A 123 3.62 5.24 -0.09
N ALA A 124 3.34 5.10 1.20
CA ALA A 124 4.19 5.54 2.30
C ALA A 124 4.65 7.01 2.17
N VAL A 125 3.77 7.89 1.69
CA VAL A 125 4.11 9.27 1.33
C VAL A 125 4.73 10.03 2.51
N GLU A 126 4.13 9.91 3.70
CA GLU A 126 4.61 10.59 4.91
C GLU A 126 6.03 10.15 5.30
N ALA A 127 6.33 8.85 5.16
CA ALA A 127 7.66 8.32 5.42
C ALA A 127 8.69 8.84 4.42
N VAL A 128 8.33 8.88 3.13
CA VAL A 128 9.19 9.44 2.07
C VAL A 128 9.46 10.92 2.30
N GLU A 129 8.43 11.70 2.61
CA GLU A 129 8.54 13.15 2.89
C GLU A 129 9.37 13.43 4.15
N GLN A 130 9.27 12.57 5.17
CA GLN A 130 10.09 12.67 6.37
C GLN A 130 11.56 12.47 6.04
N VAL A 131 11.92 11.38 5.35
CA VAL A 131 13.30 11.11 4.94
C VAL A 131 13.82 12.20 4.02
N ALA A 132 12.98 12.74 3.14
CA ALA A 132 13.37 13.84 2.26
C ALA A 132 13.80 15.09 3.04
N ARG A 133 13.08 15.44 4.12
CA ARG A 133 13.47 16.54 5.02
C ARG A 133 14.77 16.26 5.76
N GLU A 134 14.96 15.02 6.24
CA GLU A 134 16.13 14.60 7.00
C GLU A 134 17.39 14.51 6.13
N GLN A 135 17.26 14.00 4.91
CA GLN A 135 18.37 13.76 3.97
C GLN A 135 18.59 14.91 2.97
N GLY A 136 17.73 15.92 2.93
CA GLY A 136 17.90 17.12 2.13
C GLY A 136 17.62 16.97 0.63
N PHE A 137 16.78 16.01 0.22
CA PHE A 137 16.31 15.91 -1.16
C PHE A 137 14.85 16.38 -1.34
N LYS A 138 14.44 16.60 -2.59
CA LYS A 138 13.07 17.02 -2.92
C LYS A 138 12.24 15.82 -3.42
N VAL A 139 10.98 15.77 -3.03
CA VAL A 139 10.00 14.84 -3.59
C VAL A 139 9.19 15.58 -4.67
N LEU A 140 9.21 15.04 -5.88
CA LEU A 140 8.33 15.47 -6.97
C LEU A 140 7.24 14.43 -7.12
N SER A 141 6.01 14.81 -6.82
CA SER A 141 4.87 13.88 -6.84
C SER A 141 3.96 14.11 -8.04
N CYS A 142 3.30 13.03 -8.45
CA CYS A 142 2.24 13.07 -9.44
C CYS A 142 1.02 12.31 -8.93
N ASN A 143 -0.12 13.01 -8.83
CA ASN A 143 -1.39 12.39 -8.49
C ASN A 143 -1.91 11.57 -9.68
N ALA A 144 -2.07 10.27 -9.47
CA ALA A 144 -2.62 9.31 -10.43
C ALA A 144 -3.90 8.67 -9.85
N PRO A 145 -5.08 9.23 -10.10
CA PRO A 145 -6.33 8.67 -9.62
C PRO A 145 -6.50 7.21 -10.05
N SER A 146 -6.96 6.36 -9.13
CA SER A 146 -7.08 4.92 -9.34
C SER A 146 -8.29 4.27 -8.67
N ASN A 147 -8.87 4.89 -7.64
CA ASN A 147 -10.04 4.38 -6.94
C ASN A 147 -11.33 4.67 -7.70
N GLY A 148 -12.22 3.68 -7.74
CA GLY A 148 -13.55 3.83 -8.33
C GLY A 148 -13.56 4.00 -9.85
N ILE A 149 -12.44 3.77 -10.54
CA ILE A 149 -12.29 3.87 -12.00
C ILE A 149 -11.88 2.53 -12.60
N ALA A 150 -12.03 2.40 -13.92
CA ALA A 150 -11.65 1.20 -14.65
C ALA A 150 -10.13 0.94 -14.53
N PRO A 151 -9.68 -0.31 -14.41
CA PRO A 151 -8.26 -0.65 -14.27
C PRO A 151 -7.37 -0.07 -15.38
N GLU A 152 -7.86 -0.05 -16.61
CA GLU A 152 -7.15 0.48 -17.78
C GLU A 152 -6.92 1.99 -17.67
N VAL A 153 -7.89 2.72 -17.09
CA VAL A 153 -7.79 4.15 -16.81
C VAL A 153 -6.79 4.40 -15.70
N ALA A 154 -6.82 3.60 -14.63
CA ALA A 154 -5.85 3.69 -13.54
C ALA A 154 -4.41 3.44 -14.04
N THR A 155 -4.24 2.44 -14.91
CA THR A 155 -2.95 2.14 -15.56
C THR A 155 -2.48 3.32 -16.41
N ARG A 156 -3.33 3.86 -17.26
CA ARG A 156 -2.99 5.02 -18.10
C ARG A 156 -2.56 6.21 -17.24
N ASN A 157 -3.32 6.54 -16.19
CA ASN A 157 -2.99 7.65 -15.28
C ASN A 157 -1.61 7.47 -14.63
N ALA A 158 -1.29 6.24 -14.19
CA ALA A 158 0.02 5.95 -13.63
C ALA A 158 1.14 6.11 -14.67
N LEU A 159 0.99 5.55 -15.87
CA LEU A 159 2.00 5.64 -16.94
C LEU A 159 2.24 7.09 -17.39
N GLU A 160 1.18 7.89 -17.53
CA GLU A 160 1.28 9.31 -17.85
C GLU A 160 2.03 10.09 -16.75
N CYS A 161 1.79 9.76 -15.47
CA CYS A 161 2.54 10.33 -14.36
C CYS A 161 4.02 9.97 -14.41
N TYR A 162 4.39 8.70 -14.65
CA TYR A 162 5.79 8.32 -14.78
C TYR A 162 6.45 8.99 -15.98
N ALA A 163 5.80 9.05 -17.14
CA ALA A 163 6.33 9.71 -18.32
C ALA A 163 6.57 11.23 -18.08
N ARG A 164 5.67 11.87 -17.35
CA ARG A 164 5.78 13.30 -17.01
C ARG A 164 6.89 13.57 -15.99
N LEU A 165 7.06 12.70 -14.98
CA LEU A 165 8.07 12.86 -13.95
C LEU A 165 9.48 12.50 -14.43
N ALA A 166 9.63 11.47 -15.25
CA ALA A 166 10.90 10.90 -15.63
C ALA A 166 11.96 11.94 -16.08
N PRO A 167 11.66 12.96 -16.90
CA PRO A 167 12.65 13.98 -17.28
C PRO A 167 12.99 14.98 -16.17
N GLN A 168 12.30 14.95 -15.04
CA GLN A 168 12.43 15.96 -13.97
C GLN A 168 13.08 15.42 -12.69
N ILE A 169 13.27 14.10 -12.60
CA ILE A 169 13.71 13.40 -11.39
C ILE A 169 15.07 12.73 -11.60
N ASP A 170 15.77 12.50 -10.49
CA ASP A 170 17.06 11.81 -10.48
C ASP A 170 16.92 10.34 -10.08
N ALA A 171 15.81 10.00 -9.41
CA ALA A 171 15.46 8.64 -8.99
C ALA A 171 13.93 8.50 -8.87
N ALA A 172 13.40 7.29 -8.97
CA ALA A 172 11.98 7.00 -8.84
C ALA A 172 11.71 5.95 -7.75
N TYR A 173 10.76 6.24 -6.87
CA TYR A 173 10.22 5.27 -5.92
C TYR A 173 8.90 4.70 -6.47
N VAL A 174 8.93 3.44 -6.89
CA VAL A 174 7.77 2.73 -7.44
C VAL A 174 7.01 2.08 -6.30
N THR A 175 5.85 2.63 -5.99
CA THR A 175 5.02 2.27 -4.84
C THR A 175 3.87 1.34 -5.21
N VAL A 176 3.12 0.89 -4.21
CA VAL A 176 1.86 0.16 -4.44
C VAL A 176 0.83 1.13 -5.01
N HIS A 177 0.43 0.90 -6.25
CA HIS A 177 -0.57 1.68 -6.96
C HIS A 177 -1.40 0.79 -7.88
N ARG A 178 -2.72 0.99 -7.96
CA ARG A 178 -3.61 0.12 -8.75
C ARG A 178 -3.31 0.13 -10.25
N GLY A 179 -2.72 1.20 -10.76
CA GLY A 179 -2.27 1.29 -12.14
C GLY A 179 -0.89 0.67 -12.40
N VAL A 180 -0.16 0.27 -11.34
CA VAL A 180 1.10 -0.47 -11.45
C VAL A 180 0.81 -1.94 -11.17
N THR A 181 0.64 -2.70 -12.22
CA THR A 181 0.23 -4.11 -12.23
C THR A 181 1.31 -4.97 -12.88
N PRO A 182 1.25 -6.30 -12.77
CA PRO A 182 2.18 -7.17 -13.50
C PRO A 182 2.22 -6.94 -15.02
N THR A 183 1.16 -6.38 -15.60
CA THR A 183 1.08 -6.07 -17.04
C THR A 183 1.57 -4.67 -17.41
N SER A 184 1.66 -3.75 -16.45
CA SER A 184 2.09 -2.36 -16.71
C SER A 184 3.47 -2.02 -16.16
N ILE A 185 4.00 -2.85 -15.24
CA ILE A 185 5.28 -2.58 -14.58
C ILE A 185 6.47 -2.58 -15.56
N ASP A 186 6.42 -3.41 -16.61
CA ASP A 186 7.43 -3.40 -17.68
C ASP A 186 7.48 -2.04 -18.40
N THR A 187 6.31 -1.45 -18.65
CA THR A 187 6.22 -0.13 -19.28
C THR A 187 6.72 0.97 -18.34
N VAL A 188 6.44 0.89 -17.03
CA VAL A 188 7.00 1.81 -16.03
C VAL A 188 8.53 1.71 -16.02
N ALA A 189 9.07 0.49 -15.95
CA ALA A 189 10.52 0.25 -15.96
C ALA A 189 11.18 0.78 -17.25
N GLU A 190 10.53 0.60 -18.39
CA GLU A 190 11.01 1.10 -19.67
C GLU A 190 11.05 2.63 -19.75
N ILE A 191 9.99 3.32 -19.28
CA ILE A 191 9.94 4.78 -19.20
C ILE A 191 11.11 5.31 -18.35
N LEU A 192 11.33 4.72 -17.17
CA LEU A 192 12.40 5.15 -16.28
C LEU A 192 13.79 4.84 -16.86
N ARG A 193 13.97 3.68 -17.49
CA ARG A 193 15.22 3.26 -18.14
C ARG A 193 15.59 4.18 -19.30
N GLN A 194 14.63 4.54 -20.16
CA GLN A 194 14.86 5.46 -21.28
C GLN A 194 15.28 6.85 -20.79
N ALA A 195 14.72 7.30 -19.67
CA ALA A 195 15.12 8.55 -19.03
C ALA A 195 16.41 8.41 -18.17
N ARG A 196 17.00 7.21 -18.07
CA ARG A 196 18.17 6.90 -17.22
C ARG A 196 17.90 7.21 -15.73
N VAL A 197 16.70 7.00 -15.29
CA VAL A 197 16.26 7.20 -13.90
C VAL A 197 16.35 5.89 -13.13
N PRO A 198 17.25 5.75 -12.17
CA PRO A 198 17.29 4.58 -11.29
C PRO A 198 16.02 4.48 -10.49
N SER A 199 15.54 3.24 -10.30
CA SER A 199 14.25 2.97 -9.66
C SER A 199 14.39 2.05 -8.46
N PHE A 200 13.64 2.36 -7.42
CA PHE A 200 13.46 1.53 -6.26
C PHE A 200 12.00 1.10 -6.14
N SER A 201 11.74 -0.14 -5.77
CA SER A 201 10.38 -0.64 -5.59
C SER A 201 10.17 -1.29 -4.23
N MET A 202 9.03 -0.99 -3.62
CA MET A 202 8.51 -1.69 -2.44
C MET A 202 7.71 -2.95 -2.80
N LEU A 203 7.62 -3.30 -4.09
CA LEU A 203 6.85 -4.46 -4.59
C LEU A 203 7.60 -5.80 -4.44
N GLY A 204 8.69 -5.81 -3.67
CA GLY A 204 9.51 -7.00 -3.47
C GLY A 204 10.24 -7.46 -4.73
N SER A 205 10.64 -8.74 -4.77
CA SER A 205 11.44 -9.31 -5.86
C SER A 205 10.78 -9.26 -7.25
N GLU A 206 9.46 -9.13 -7.31
CA GLU A 206 8.74 -9.02 -8.58
C GLU A 206 9.19 -7.79 -9.38
N GLY A 207 9.36 -6.62 -8.72
CA GLY A 207 9.86 -5.42 -9.41
C GLY A 207 11.20 -5.63 -10.10
N GLY A 208 12.11 -6.39 -9.47
CA GLY A 208 13.42 -6.71 -10.06
C GLY A 208 13.35 -7.57 -11.33
N LYS A 209 12.40 -8.51 -11.40
CA LYS A 209 12.15 -9.33 -12.60
C LYS A 209 11.72 -8.48 -13.81
N HIS A 210 11.11 -7.35 -13.54
CA HIS A 210 10.62 -6.41 -14.54
C HIS A 210 11.59 -5.25 -14.84
N GLY A 211 12.84 -5.33 -14.35
CA GLY A 211 13.90 -4.38 -14.69
C GLY A 211 13.97 -3.14 -13.81
N LEU A 212 13.31 -3.10 -12.66
CA LEU A 212 13.57 -2.08 -11.64
C LEU A 212 14.92 -2.34 -10.97
N LEU A 213 15.68 -1.28 -10.67
CA LEU A 213 17.06 -1.39 -10.21
C LEU A 213 17.20 -2.05 -8.84
N LEU A 214 16.37 -1.67 -7.88
CA LEU A 214 16.41 -2.18 -6.51
C LEU A 214 15.00 -2.48 -6.01
N CYS A 215 14.83 -3.63 -5.35
CA CYS A 215 13.54 -4.05 -4.82
C CYS A 215 13.70 -4.63 -3.42
N LEU A 216 12.92 -4.10 -2.47
CA LEU A 216 12.85 -4.59 -1.10
C LEU A 216 11.40 -4.94 -0.75
N ALA A 217 11.18 -5.95 0.10
CA ALA A 217 9.87 -6.37 0.57
C ALA A 217 9.73 -6.18 2.09
#